data_33da414b830462a277ae61faad07b7f6
#
_entry.id   33da414b830462a277ae61faad07b7f6
#
_cell.length_a   1.000
_cell.length_b   1.000
_cell.length_c   1.000
_cell.angle_alpha   90.00
_cell.angle_beta   90.00
_cell.angle_gamma   90.00
#
_symmetry.space_group_name_H-M   'P 1'
#
loop_
_entity.id
_entity.type
_entity.pdbx_description
1 polymer ?
#
loop_
_entity_poly.entity_id
_entity_poly.type
_entity_poly.pdbx_seq_one_letter_code
_entity_poly.pdbx_strand_id
1 'polypeptide(L)'
;MNYIFKILLTAVAVLVLAYILPGVEVDNYSTAIWVAFVLGLLFSILKPILVVLTLPVTIITLGLFLFVINAALILLANNWISGFSVSGFWTALLFSILLSFFESFLYKIIEK
;
A
#
# COMPACT_ATOMS: atom_id res chain seq x y z
N MET A 1 8.35 4.30 16.68
CA MET A 1 9.18 3.80 15.58
C MET A 1 9.54 4.92 14.63
N ASN A 2 10.78 4.96 14.19
CA ASN A 2 11.27 5.97 13.26
C ASN A 2 10.55 5.84 11.91
N TYR A 3 10.21 6.97 11.32
CA TYR A 3 9.50 6.98 10.04
C TYR A 3 10.33 6.33 8.91
N ILE A 4 11.63 6.59 8.91
CA ILE A 4 12.54 5.99 7.93
C ILE A 4 12.53 4.46 8.07
N PHE A 5 12.52 3.97 9.29
CA PHE A 5 12.49 2.54 9.55
C PHE A 5 11.19 1.91 9.05
N LYS A 6 10.07 2.62 9.23
CA LYS A 6 8.78 2.16 8.69
C LYS A 6 8.82 2.05 7.18
N ILE A 7 9.42 3.02 6.50
CA ILE A 7 9.55 2.99 5.04
C ILE A 7 10.36 1.77 4.61
N LEU A 8 11.45 1.50 5.32
CA LEU A 8 12.28 0.33 4.99
C LEU A 8 11.54 -0.98 5.19
N LEU A 9 10.76 -1.08 6.27
CA LEU A 9 9.95 -2.27 6.51
C LEU A 9 8.85 -2.43 5.46
N THR A 10 8.22 -1.32 5.07
CA THR A 10 7.21 -1.35 4.01
C THR A 10 7.85 -1.78 2.69
N ALA A 11 9.07 -1.33 2.41
CA ALA A 11 9.77 -1.74 1.20
C ALA A 11 10.02 -3.25 1.18
N VAL A 12 10.39 -3.82 2.33
CA VAL A 12 10.55 -5.27 2.44
C VAL A 12 9.22 -5.98 2.16
N ALA A 13 8.13 -5.47 2.74
CA ALA A 13 6.81 -6.05 2.53
C ALA A 13 6.40 -5.96 1.04
N VAL A 14 6.68 -4.84 0.40
CA VAL A 14 6.38 -4.66 -1.02
C VAL A 14 7.15 -5.68 -1.86
N LEU A 15 8.42 -5.88 -1.57
CA LEU A 15 9.23 -6.87 -2.30
C LEU A 15 8.72 -8.28 -2.11
N VAL A 16 8.38 -8.64 -0.88
CA VAL A 16 7.87 -9.99 -0.59
C VAL A 16 6.55 -10.22 -1.34
N LEU A 17 5.66 -9.24 -1.33
CA LEU A 17 4.39 -9.36 -2.03
C LEU A 17 4.57 -9.41 -3.53
N ALA A 18 5.53 -8.67 -4.08
CA ALA A 18 5.83 -8.73 -5.50
C ALA A 18 6.31 -10.13 -5.92
N TYR A 19 6.96 -10.82 -5.00
CA TYR A 19 7.42 -12.19 -5.23
C TYR A 19 6.26 -13.19 -5.21
N ILE A 20 5.31 -12.96 -4.32
CA ILE A 20 4.21 -13.90 -4.08
C ILE A 20 3.05 -13.66 -5.04
N LEU A 21 2.68 -12.41 -5.28
CA LEU A 21 1.49 -12.07 -6.06
C LEU A 21 1.81 -11.96 -7.54
N PRO A 22 1.14 -12.74 -8.39
CA PRO A 22 1.23 -12.51 -9.83
C PRO A 22 0.56 -11.17 -10.15
N GLY A 23 1.14 -10.43 -11.06
CA GLY A 23 0.60 -9.14 -11.46
C GLY A 23 1.19 -7.93 -10.73
N VAL A 24 2.01 -8.17 -9.71
CA VAL A 24 2.75 -7.10 -9.03
C VAL A 24 4.22 -7.28 -9.35
N GLU A 25 4.86 -6.25 -9.87
CA GLU A 25 6.27 -6.29 -10.23
C GLU A 25 6.98 -5.07 -9.68
N VAL A 26 8.15 -5.31 -9.10
CA VAL A 26 9.04 -4.27 -8.59
C VAL A 26 10.45 -4.61 -9.08
N ASP A 27 11.09 -3.68 -9.77
CA ASP A 27 12.36 -3.96 -10.43
C ASP A 27 13.50 -4.33 -9.47
N ASN A 28 13.59 -3.61 -8.35
CA ASN A 28 14.66 -3.84 -7.40
C ASN A 28 14.30 -3.21 -6.06
N TYR A 29 15.19 -3.36 -5.07
CA TYR A 29 14.94 -2.84 -3.73
C TYR A 29 14.85 -1.31 -3.70
N SER A 30 15.63 -0.63 -4.50
CA SER A 30 15.54 0.82 -4.63
C SER A 30 14.14 1.26 -5.06
N THR A 31 13.59 0.60 -6.07
CA THR A 31 12.23 0.88 -6.52
C THR A 31 11.21 0.61 -5.41
N ALA A 32 11.42 -0.48 -4.65
CA ALA A 32 10.53 -0.80 -3.52
C ALA A 32 10.55 0.30 -2.46
N ILE A 33 11.72 0.90 -2.21
CA ILE A 33 11.82 2.02 -1.27
C ILE A 33 11.03 3.22 -1.78
N TRP A 34 11.14 3.53 -3.07
CA TRP A 34 10.36 4.60 -3.68
C TRP A 34 8.86 4.33 -3.59
N VAL A 35 8.45 3.09 -3.85
CA VAL A 35 7.04 2.69 -3.72
C VAL A 35 6.57 2.91 -2.29
N ALA A 36 7.35 2.45 -1.30
CA ALA A 36 6.99 2.60 0.10
C ALA A 36 6.88 4.07 0.50
N PHE A 37 7.80 4.91 0.02
CA PHE A 37 7.79 6.32 0.31
C PHE A 37 6.57 7.01 -0.29
N VAL A 38 6.29 6.75 -1.57
CA VAL A 38 5.14 7.34 -2.26
C VAL A 38 3.83 6.86 -1.65
N LEU A 39 3.72 5.56 -1.35
CA LEU A 39 2.52 5.03 -0.69
C LEU A 39 2.34 5.65 0.69
N GLY A 40 3.44 5.84 1.43
CA GLY A 40 3.38 6.48 2.73
C GLY A 40 2.83 7.89 2.63
N LEU A 41 3.29 8.66 1.66
CA LEU A 41 2.80 10.02 1.44
C LEU A 41 1.34 10.02 1.01
N LEU A 42 0.97 9.17 0.07
CA LEU A 42 -0.40 9.09 -0.41
C LEU A 42 -1.35 8.70 0.71
N PHE A 43 -0.99 7.69 1.48
CA PHE A 43 -1.85 7.24 2.58
C PHE A 43 -1.92 8.27 3.70
N SER A 44 -0.84 9.01 3.96
CA SER A 44 -0.83 10.01 5.02
C SER A 44 -1.60 11.26 4.67
N ILE A 45 -1.58 11.66 3.39
CA ILE A 45 -2.14 12.94 2.94
C ILE A 45 -3.48 12.77 2.27
N LEU A 46 -3.55 11.90 1.26
CA LEU A 46 -4.76 11.74 0.46
C LEU A 46 -5.81 10.85 1.09
N LYS A 47 -5.40 9.80 1.76
CA LYS A 47 -6.36 8.85 2.32
C LYS A 47 -7.30 9.48 3.34
N PRO A 48 -6.83 10.28 4.32
CA PRO A 48 -7.76 10.93 5.25
C PRO A 48 -8.78 11.82 4.54
N ILE A 49 -8.34 12.54 3.53
CA ILE A 49 -9.24 13.42 2.76
C ILE A 49 -10.30 12.59 2.04
N LEU A 50 -9.87 11.53 1.36
CA LEU A 50 -10.79 10.66 0.63
C LEU A 50 -11.75 9.93 1.55
N VAL A 51 -11.28 9.51 2.72
CA VAL A 51 -12.14 8.84 3.71
C VAL A 51 -13.27 9.78 4.16
N VAL A 52 -12.94 11.04 4.46
CA VAL A 52 -13.94 12.01 4.89
C VAL A 52 -14.95 12.27 3.77
N LEU A 53 -14.49 12.45 2.54
CA LEU A 53 -15.37 12.72 1.41
C LEU A 53 -16.30 11.55 1.08
N THR A 54 -15.88 10.33 1.40
CA THR A 54 -16.63 9.13 1.06
C THR A 54 -17.29 8.48 2.27
N LEU A 55 -17.40 9.20 3.40
CA LEU A 55 -18.00 8.64 4.61
C LEU A 55 -19.35 7.99 4.40
N PRO A 56 -20.31 8.61 3.67
CA PRO A 56 -21.60 7.97 3.47
C PRO A 56 -21.47 6.60 2.78
N VAL A 57 -20.62 6.50 1.76
CA VAL A 57 -20.40 5.25 1.05
C VAL A 57 -19.68 4.24 1.95
N THR A 58 -18.71 4.70 2.72
CA THR A 58 -17.96 3.85 3.63
C THR A 58 -18.88 3.23 4.69
N ILE A 59 -19.80 4.03 5.23
CA ILE A 59 -20.77 3.53 6.22
C ILE A 59 -21.67 2.47 5.61
N ILE A 60 -22.20 2.73 4.43
CA ILE A 60 -23.10 1.79 3.73
C ILE A 60 -22.39 0.47 3.46
N THR A 61 -21.12 0.49 3.12
CA THR A 61 -20.37 -0.72 2.79
C THR A 61 -19.71 -1.35 4.01
N LEU A 62 -19.98 -0.85 5.22
CA LEU A 62 -19.41 -1.36 6.47
C LEU A 62 -17.87 -1.31 6.46
N GLY A 63 -17.33 -0.28 5.83
CA GLY A 63 -15.89 -0.06 5.80
C GLY A 63 -15.16 -0.71 4.63
N LEU A 64 -15.84 -1.52 3.81
CA LEU A 64 -15.18 -2.16 2.68
C LEU A 64 -14.66 -1.14 1.65
N PHE A 65 -15.28 0.02 1.58
CA PHE A 65 -14.84 1.05 0.67
C PHE A 65 -13.42 1.56 0.98
N LEU A 66 -12.97 1.39 2.21
CA LEU A 66 -11.58 1.76 2.57
C LEU A 66 -10.56 0.96 1.76
N PHE A 67 -10.86 -0.31 1.46
CA PHE A 67 -9.98 -1.11 0.61
C PHE A 67 -9.99 -0.62 -0.83
N VAL A 68 -11.12 -0.10 -1.31
CA VAL A 68 -11.21 0.50 -2.63
C VAL A 68 -10.29 1.73 -2.71
N ILE A 69 -10.29 2.56 -1.67
CA ILE A 69 -9.40 3.72 -1.60
C ILE A 69 -7.94 3.27 -1.62
N ASN A 70 -7.61 2.25 -0.84
CA ASN A 70 -6.24 1.73 -0.81
C ASN A 70 -5.81 1.24 -2.20
N ALA A 71 -6.68 0.50 -2.88
CA ALA A 71 -6.37 0.01 -4.22
C ALA A 71 -6.17 1.16 -5.21
N ALA A 72 -6.99 2.19 -5.12
CA ALA A 72 -6.87 3.35 -5.99
C ALA A 72 -5.53 4.06 -5.78
N LEU A 73 -5.11 4.21 -4.52
CA LEU A 73 -3.83 4.85 -4.21
C LEU A 73 -2.65 4.02 -4.69
N ILE A 74 -2.75 2.70 -4.62
CA ILE A 74 -1.70 1.82 -5.13
C ILE A 74 -1.61 1.92 -6.66
N LEU A 75 -2.73 1.99 -7.35
CA LEU A 75 -2.74 2.18 -8.79
C LEU A 75 -2.16 3.54 -9.19
N LEU A 76 -2.40 4.56 -8.38
CA LEU A 76 -1.81 5.86 -8.61
C LEU A 76 -0.29 5.81 -8.49
N ALA A 77 0.21 5.10 -7.48
CA ALA A 77 1.65 4.90 -7.32
C ALA A 77 2.23 4.15 -8.51
N ASN A 78 1.50 3.17 -9.03
CA ASN A 78 1.89 2.42 -10.22
C ASN A 78 2.12 3.35 -11.43
N ASN A 79 1.28 4.37 -11.58
CA ASN A 79 1.43 5.33 -12.67
C ASN A 79 2.62 6.28 -12.48
N TRP A 80 3.00 6.52 -11.23
CA TRP A 80 4.03 7.51 -10.90
C TRP A 80 5.43 6.93 -10.84
N ILE A 81 5.55 5.65 -10.56
CA ILE A 81 6.85 5.02 -10.35
C ILE A 81 7.18 4.04 -11.46
N SER A 82 8.27 4.34 -12.17
CA SER A 82 8.85 3.41 -13.15
C SER A 82 9.39 2.20 -12.40
N GLY A 83 9.12 1.02 -12.89
CA GLY A 83 9.62 -0.21 -12.27
C GLY A 83 8.68 -0.82 -11.25
N PHE A 84 7.57 -0.17 -10.94
CA PHE A 84 6.51 -0.73 -10.10
C PHE A 84 5.28 -0.95 -10.97
N SER A 85 4.83 -2.17 -11.05
CA SER A 85 3.72 -2.53 -11.91
C SER A 85 2.72 -3.38 -11.17
N VAL A 86 1.44 -3.02 -11.31
CA VAL A 86 0.32 -3.78 -10.74
C VAL A 86 -0.68 -3.99 -11.87
N SER A 87 -1.09 -5.24 -12.08
CA SER A 87 -1.84 -5.63 -13.26
C SER A 87 -3.27 -5.08 -13.33
N GLY A 88 -3.83 -4.59 -12.24
CA GLY A 88 -5.19 -4.02 -12.26
C GLY A 88 -5.76 -3.83 -10.88
N PHE A 89 -7.03 -3.46 -10.85
CA PHE A 89 -7.72 -3.10 -9.62
C PHE A 89 -7.77 -4.25 -8.61
N TRP A 90 -8.12 -5.44 -9.08
CA TRP A 90 -8.24 -6.59 -8.17
C TRP A 90 -6.90 -6.98 -7.56
N THR A 91 -5.84 -6.92 -8.36
CA THR A 91 -4.49 -7.17 -7.86
C THR A 91 -4.08 -6.10 -6.84
N ALA A 92 -4.41 -4.83 -7.13
CA ALA A 92 -4.11 -3.75 -6.20
C ALA A 92 -4.88 -3.91 -4.88
N LEU A 93 -6.12 -4.35 -4.95
CA LEU A 93 -6.94 -4.59 -3.77
C LEU A 93 -6.33 -5.70 -2.91
N LEU A 94 -5.99 -6.81 -3.53
CA LEU A 94 -5.36 -7.92 -2.83
C LEU A 94 -4.00 -7.49 -2.25
N PHE A 95 -3.22 -6.75 -3.02
CA PHE A 95 -1.95 -6.22 -2.57
C PHE A 95 -2.12 -5.36 -1.32
N SER A 96 -3.12 -4.48 -1.31
CA SER A 96 -3.33 -3.59 -0.17
C SER A 96 -3.71 -4.36 1.09
N ILE A 97 -4.53 -5.39 0.96
CA ILE A 97 -4.94 -6.22 2.09
C ILE A 97 -3.72 -6.95 2.66
N LEU A 98 -2.95 -7.59 1.79
CA LEU A 98 -1.77 -8.33 2.22
C LEU A 98 -0.68 -7.40 2.75
N LEU A 99 -0.52 -6.23 2.15
CA LEU A 99 0.45 -5.26 2.64
C LEU A 99 0.10 -4.81 4.06
N SER A 100 -1.16 -4.56 4.33
CA SER A 100 -1.61 -4.19 5.68
C SER A 100 -1.29 -5.28 6.69
N PHE A 101 -1.54 -6.53 6.32
CA PHE A 101 -1.19 -7.65 7.19
C PHE A 101 0.30 -7.74 7.47
N PHE A 102 1.10 -7.64 6.43
CA PHE A 102 2.55 -7.71 6.56
C PHE A 102 3.09 -6.57 7.41
N GLU A 103 2.62 -5.35 7.17
CA GLU A 103 3.07 -4.21 7.95
C GLU A 103 2.71 -4.36 9.42
N SER A 104 1.50 -4.77 9.72
CA SER A 104 1.06 -4.99 11.10
C SER A 104 1.93 -6.03 11.78
N PHE A 105 2.21 -7.11 11.08
CA PHE A 105 3.03 -8.17 11.62
C PHE A 105 4.46 -7.71 11.89
N LEU A 106 5.07 -7.03 10.92
CA LEU A 106 6.45 -6.56 11.05
C LEU A 106 6.59 -5.50 12.13
N TYR A 107 5.66 -4.56 12.19
CA TYR A 107 5.72 -3.50 13.19
C TYR A 107 5.54 -4.06 14.58
N LYS A 108 4.65 -5.04 14.73
CA LYS A 108 4.41 -5.68 16.02
C LYS A 108 5.65 -6.40 16.54
N ILE A 109 6.36 -7.09 15.65
CA ILE A 109 7.57 -7.80 16.03
C ILE A 109 8.67 -6.82 16.46
N ILE A 110 8.83 -5.74 15.72
CA ILE A 110 9.93 -4.80 15.94
C ILE A 110 9.68 -3.90 17.15
N GLU A 111 8.44 -3.52 17.40
CA GLU A 111 8.10 -2.64 18.51
C GLU A 111 8.03 -3.37 19.84
N LYS A 112 8.23 -4.65 19.85
CA LYS A 112 8.24 -5.43 21.08
C LYS A 112 9.47 -5.13 21.97
#